data_cea182bbdbdd00bc74186b16458b76d8
#
_entry.id   cea182bbdbdd00bc74186b16458b76d8
#
_cell.length_a   1.000
_cell.length_b   1.000
_cell.length_c   1.000
_cell.angle_alpha   90.00
_cell.angle_beta   90.00
_cell.angle_gamma   90.00
#
_symmetry.space_group_name_H-M   'P 1'
#
loop_
_entity.id
_entity.type
_entity.pdbx_description
1 polymer ?
#
loop_
_entity_poly.entity_id
_entity_poly.type
_entity_poly.pdbx_seq_one_letter_code
_entity_poly.pdbx_strand_id
1 'polypeptide(L)'
;SFSSFVILFTGAQEANNIKKVRNVFMKNGLYIVSTPIGNLGDISSRAIKILGESDIIICENPKHTLKLLSKLDIKKKLISLHDYNEANVIEKIKEHLVNKKLSLISDAGSPLISDPGYKLVRHCVLNNIFITIVPGASSITSALQLSSIPINEYKFLGFAPKTKKSIGDFIDLLKHSTCTSVFFISTHKILLFLEMIATK
;
A
#
# COMPACT_ATOMS: atom_id res chain seq x y z
N SER A 1 -4.39 5.25 26.85
CA SER A 1 -3.17 5.67 26.16
C SER A 1 -2.55 4.46 25.49
N PHE A 2 -2.72 4.33 24.21
CA PHE A 2 -2.07 3.27 23.44
C PHE A 2 -0.82 3.84 22.79
N SER A 3 0.35 3.41 23.27
CA SER A 3 1.61 3.63 22.62
C SER A 3 2.10 2.29 22.10
N SER A 4 1.62 1.89 20.92
CA SER A 4 2.19 0.76 20.21
C SER A 4 3.29 1.29 19.29
N PHE A 5 4.53 0.92 19.56
CA PHE A 5 5.66 1.23 18.69
C PHE A 5 5.85 0.08 17.69
N VAL A 6 5.76 0.37 16.42
CA VAL A 6 6.26 -0.52 15.38
C VAL A 6 7.73 -0.19 15.19
N ILE A 7 8.63 -1.03 15.72
CA ILE A 7 10.07 -0.90 15.50
C ILE A 7 10.41 -1.72 14.26
N LEU A 8 10.71 -1.04 13.15
CA LEU A 8 11.37 -1.65 12.01
C LEU A 8 12.87 -1.63 12.31
N PHE A 9 13.43 -2.79 12.62
CA PHE A 9 14.87 -2.93 12.77
C PHE A 9 15.54 -2.91 11.40
N THR A 10 16.07 -1.76 11.02
CA THR A 10 17.20 -1.64 10.09
C THR A 10 18.20 -0.75 10.80
N GLY A 11 19.38 -1.30 11.06
CA GLY A 11 20.50 -0.75 11.81
C GLY A 11 20.48 0.74 12.13
N ALA A 12 20.69 1.01 13.40
CA ALA A 12 20.94 2.29 14.08
C ALA A 12 21.09 3.55 13.19
N GLN A 13 20.08 4.45 13.28
CA GLN A 13 20.31 5.88 13.57
C GLN A 13 18.97 6.63 13.66
N GLU A 14 18.86 7.45 14.72
CA GLU A 14 17.92 8.56 14.95
C GLU A 14 16.60 8.28 15.68
N ALA A 15 16.72 8.06 16.97
CA ALA A 15 15.60 8.15 17.92
C ALA A 15 15.37 9.58 18.48
N ASN A 16 15.54 10.65 17.70
CA ASN A 16 15.54 12.01 18.27
C ASN A 16 14.57 13.04 17.69
N ASN A 17 13.45 12.66 17.05
CA ASN A 17 12.50 13.68 16.56
C ASN A 17 11.00 13.36 16.80
N ILE A 18 10.65 12.83 17.98
CA ILE A 18 9.23 12.63 18.36
C ILE A 18 8.74 13.79 19.26
N LYS A 19 9.02 15.03 18.95
CA LYS A 19 8.39 16.18 19.62
C LYS A 19 8.01 17.26 18.62
N LYS A 20 6.74 17.32 18.32
CA LYS A 20 5.90 18.39 17.75
C LYS A 20 5.04 17.90 16.58
N VAL A 21 3.98 17.20 16.86
CA VAL A 21 2.85 17.05 15.93
C VAL A 21 1.71 17.95 16.41
N ARG A 22 1.84 19.24 16.19
CA ARG A 22 0.70 20.19 16.17
C ARG A 22 0.96 21.17 15.02
N ASN A 23 0.07 21.19 14.01
CA ASN A 23 0.11 22.06 12.82
C ASN A 23 1.34 21.81 11.92
N VAL A 24 1.42 20.62 11.32
CA VAL A 24 2.41 20.38 10.28
C VAL A 24 1.84 20.95 8.99
N PHE A 25 2.34 22.11 8.55
CA PHE A 25 2.30 22.46 7.13
C PHE A 25 2.84 21.28 6.34
N MET A 26 2.12 20.84 5.31
CA MET A 26 2.64 19.76 4.46
C MET A 26 4.01 20.17 3.91
N LYS A 27 5.02 19.36 4.21
CA LYS A 27 6.36 19.53 3.60
C LYS A 27 6.34 19.02 2.16
N ASN A 28 7.22 19.56 1.32
CA ASN A 28 7.48 18.94 0.02
C ASN A 28 8.05 17.54 0.20
N GLY A 29 7.70 16.62 -0.68
CA GLY A 29 8.08 15.23 -0.61
C GLY A 29 6.96 14.26 -0.97
N LEU A 30 7.10 13.01 -0.54
CA LEU A 30 6.20 11.92 -0.89
C LEU A 30 5.28 11.54 0.29
N TYR A 31 4.00 11.48 0.02
CA TYR A 31 2.95 11.01 0.94
C TYR A 31 2.36 9.71 0.40
N ILE A 32 2.58 8.62 1.11
CA ILE A 32 1.97 7.32 0.77
C ILE A 32 0.59 7.30 1.42
N VAL A 33 -0.47 7.27 0.61
CA VAL A 33 -1.85 7.46 1.09
C VAL A 33 -2.67 6.22 0.79
N SER A 34 -3.20 5.58 1.84
CA SER A 34 -4.12 4.46 1.69
C SER A 34 -5.48 4.93 1.20
N THR A 35 -6.07 4.15 0.29
CA THR A 35 -7.39 4.38 -0.32
C THR A 35 -8.42 3.35 0.19
N PRO A 36 -9.73 3.58 0.01
CA PRO A 36 -10.74 2.63 0.40
C PRO A 36 -10.63 1.27 -0.30
N ILE A 37 -11.05 0.20 0.39
CA ILE A 37 -11.06 -1.19 -0.13
C ILE A 37 -12.45 -1.70 -0.51
N GLY A 38 -13.42 -0.80 -0.72
CA GLY A 38 -14.78 -1.14 -1.10
C GLY A 38 -15.82 -0.13 -0.61
N ASN A 39 -15.59 0.51 0.51
CA ASN A 39 -16.48 1.53 1.07
C ASN A 39 -15.78 2.89 1.10
N LEU A 40 -16.33 3.88 0.40
CA LEU A 40 -15.75 5.24 0.35
C LEU A 40 -15.67 5.89 1.74
N GLY A 41 -16.57 5.53 2.65
CA GLY A 41 -16.58 6.03 4.02
C GLY A 41 -15.34 5.65 4.85
N ASP A 42 -14.56 4.67 4.40
CA ASP A 42 -13.32 4.24 5.09
C ASP A 42 -12.12 5.16 4.79
N ILE A 43 -12.26 6.14 3.89
CA ILE A 43 -11.20 7.10 3.66
C ILE A 43 -11.09 8.07 4.84
N SER A 44 -9.89 8.21 5.38
CA SER A 44 -9.69 9.13 6.50
C SER A 44 -9.78 10.60 6.06
N SER A 45 -10.26 11.47 6.96
CA SER A 45 -10.26 12.93 6.71
C SER A 45 -8.85 13.47 6.43
N ARG A 46 -7.82 12.87 7.03
CA ARG A 46 -6.42 13.20 6.75
C ARG A 46 -6.01 12.81 5.33
N ALA A 47 -6.46 11.66 4.82
CA ALA A 47 -6.20 11.25 3.44
C ALA A 47 -6.84 12.24 2.44
N ILE A 48 -8.10 12.61 2.66
CA ILE A 48 -8.80 13.60 1.81
C ILE A 48 -8.04 14.93 1.79
N LYS A 49 -7.65 15.43 2.97
CA LYS A 49 -6.87 16.67 3.08
C LYS A 49 -5.55 16.58 2.32
N ILE A 50 -4.77 15.51 2.53
CA ILE A 50 -3.46 15.33 1.88
C ILE A 50 -3.60 15.25 0.36
N LEU A 51 -4.56 14.48 -0.15
CA LEU A 51 -4.85 14.39 -1.59
C LEU A 51 -5.27 15.75 -2.17
N GLY A 52 -6.09 16.51 -1.43
CA GLY A 52 -6.51 17.86 -1.82
C GLY A 52 -5.37 18.89 -1.82
N GLU A 53 -4.37 18.74 -0.96
CA GLU A 53 -3.21 19.64 -0.87
C GLU A 53 -2.01 19.20 -1.72
N SER A 54 -2.04 18.00 -2.31
CA SER A 54 -0.98 17.51 -3.19
C SER A 54 -0.95 18.27 -4.52
N ASP A 55 0.23 18.51 -5.05
CA ASP A 55 0.42 19.09 -6.38
C ASP A 55 0.25 18.05 -7.48
N ILE A 56 0.68 16.81 -7.19
CA ILE A 56 0.65 15.68 -8.13
C ILE A 56 0.25 14.43 -7.34
N ILE A 57 -0.61 13.61 -7.95
CA ILE A 57 -0.96 12.29 -7.43
C ILE A 57 -0.37 11.23 -8.37
N ILE A 58 0.44 10.35 -7.82
CA ILE A 58 1.00 9.19 -8.48
C ILE A 58 0.08 8.00 -8.18
N CYS A 59 -0.34 7.28 -9.21
CA CYS A 59 -1.31 6.19 -9.09
C CYS A 59 -1.04 5.09 -10.10
N GLU A 60 -1.51 3.88 -9.84
CA GLU A 60 -1.40 2.77 -10.78
C GLU A 60 -2.31 2.97 -11.99
N ASN A 61 -3.60 3.18 -11.75
CA ASN A 61 -4.62 3.34 -12.78
C ASN A 61 -5.29 4.72 -12.70
N PRO A 62 -4.91 5.68 -13.59
CA PRO A 62 -5.51 7.02 -13.58
C PRO A 62 -7.02 7.02 -13.75
N LYS A 63 -7.60 6.11 -14.56
CA LYS A 63 -9.05 6.04 -14.76
C LYS A 63 -9.79 5.63 -13.48
N HIS A 64 -9.22 4.71 -12.70
CA HIS A 64 -9.77 4.30 -11.42
C HIS A 64 -9.62 5.42 -10.39
N THR A 65 -8.45 6.00 -10.29
CA THR A 65 -8.15 7.14 -9.43
C THR A 65 -9.07 8.32 -9.67
N LEU A 66 -9.34 8.68 -10.93
CA LEU A 66 -10.27 9.78 -11.26
C LEU A 66 -11.67 9.55 -10.69
N LYS A 67 -12.17 8.29 -10.66
CA LYS A 67 -13.49 7.99 -10.05
C LYS A 67 -13.49 8.27 -8.54
N LEU A 68 -12.41 7.90 -7.84
CA LEU A 68 -12.26 8.21 -6.41
C LEU A 68 -12.19 9.72 -6.18
N LEU A 69 -11.28 10.40 -6.88
CA LEU A 69 -11.05 11.83 -6.70
C LEU A 69 -12.28 12.68 -7.06
N SER A 70 -13.04 12.28 -8.09
CA SER A 70 -14.30 12.92 -8.45
C SER A 70 -15.35 12.85 -7.34
N LYS A 71 -15.45 11.70 -6.64
CA LYS A 71 -16.36 11.56 -5.49
C LYS A 71 -15.92 12.40 -4.27
N LEU A 72 -14.66 12.79 -4.21
CA LEU A 72 -14.10 13.63 -3.15
C LEU A 72 -13.99 15.10 -3.55
N ASP A 73 -14.46 15.46 -4.75
CA ASP A 73 -14.33 16.80 -5.36
C ASP A 73 -12.87 17.29 -5.44
N ILE A 74 -11.96 16.38 -5.73
CA ILE A 74 -10.52 16.64 -5.88
C ILE A 74 -10.12 16.58 -7.35
N LYS A 75 -9.50 17.67 -7.85
CA LYS A 75 -8.97 17.75 -9.22
C LYS A 75 -7.45 17.94 -9.17
N LYS A 76 -6.69 16.95 -9.58
CA LYS A 76 -5.22 16.96 -9.53
C LYS A 76 -4.59 16.36 -10.78
N LYS A 77 -3.35 16.75 -11.05
CA LYS A 77 -2.51 16.10 -12.07
C LYS A 77 -2.19 14.69 -11.62
N LEU A 78 -2.45 13.71 -12.50
CA LEU A 78 -2.13 12.31 -12.26
C LEU A 78 -0.91 11.89 -13.06
N ILE A 79 -0.08 11.02 -12.45
CA ILE A 79 1.03 10.35 -13.11
C ILE A 79 0.84 8.86 -12.87
N SER A 80 0.81 8.08 -13.96
CA SER A 80 0.71 6.62 -13.86
C SER A 80 2.05 5.99 -13.50
N LEU A 81 2.05 5.14 -12.49
CA LEU A 81 3.20 4.37 -12.02
C LEU A 81 2.85 2.88 -12.01
N HIS A 82 3.65 2.07 -12.67
CA HIS A 82 3.56 0.61 -12.64
C HIS A 82 4.97 0.01 -12.72
N ASP A 83 5.14 -1.26 -12.43
CA ASP A 83 6.45 -1.91 -12.29
C ASP A 83 7.39 -1.70 -13.49
N TYR A 84 6.83 -1.63 -14.71
CA TYR A 84 7.61 -1.49 -15.94
C TYR A 84 8.07 -0.06 -16.24
N ASN A 85 7.42 0.98 -15.65
CA ASN A 85 7.76 2.38 -15.95
C ASN A 85 8.37 3.13 -14.75
N GLU A 86 8.49 2.49 -13.59
CA GLU A 86 8.83 3.14 -12.33
C GLU A 86 10.14 3.95 -12.41
N ALA A 87 11.19 3.38 -13.01
CA ALA A 87 12.46 4.10 -13.19
C ALA A 87 12.32 5.38 -14.04
N ASN A 88 11.58 5.30 -15.15
CA ASN A 88 11.34 6.44 -16.03
C ASN A 88 10.47 7.51 -15.34
N VAL A 89 9.52 7.10 -14.52
CA VAL A 89 8.67 8.03 -13.77
C VAL A 89 9.50 8.74 -12.71
N ILE A 90 10.33 8.03 -11.95
CA ILE A 90 11.22 8.63 -10.94
C ILE A 90 12.09 9.71 -11.57
N GLU A 91 12.72 9.42 -12.72
CA GLU A 91 13.57 10.38 -13.41
C GLU A 91 12.82 11.66 -13.79
N LYS A 92 11.56 11.53 -14.23
CA LYS A 92 10.70 12.68 -14.58
C LYS A 92 10.24 13.51 -13.40
N ILE A 93 10.11 12.90 -12.21
CA ILE A 93 9.53 13.58 -11.03
C ILE A 93 10.54 13.89 -9.94
N LYS A 94 11.82 13.52 -10.07
CA LYS A 94 12.85 13.70 -9.05
C LYS A 94 12.95 15.14 -8.52
N GLU A 95 12.87 16.13 -9.42
CA GLU A 95 12.87 17.55 -9.02
C GLU A 95 11.56 17.94 -8.31
N HIS A 96 10.43 17.35 -8.73
CA HIS A 96 9.14 17.58 -8.08
C HIS A 96 9.10 17.01 -6.67
N LEU A 97 9.75 15.86 -6.42
CA LEU A 97 9.83 15.27 -5.07
C LEU A 97 10.51 16.19 -4.05
N VAL A 98 11.41 17.05 -4.49
CA VAL A 98 12.09 18.03 -3.61
C VAL A 98 11.25 19.31 -3.43
N ASN A 99 10.59 19.77 -4.50
CA ASN A 99 10.01 21.10 -4.56
C ASN A 99 8.48 21.13 -4.46
N LYS A 100 7.81 19.98 -4.45
CA LYS A 100 6.35 19.84 -4.46
C LYS A 100 5.88 18.75 -3.49
N LYS A 101 4.59 18.73 -3.25
CA LYS A 101 3.89 17.72 -2.45
C LYS A 101 3.32 16.66 -3.38
N LEU A 102 3.83 15.44 -3.32
CA LEU A 102 3.37 14.33 -4.14
C LEU A 102 2.68 13.29 -3.26
N SER A 103 1.56 12.76 -3.72
CA SER A 103 0.92 11.60 -3.09
C SER A 103 1.06 10.38 -3.97
N LEU A 104 1.36 9.22 -3.36
CA LEU A 104 1.30 7.91 -3.98
C LEU A 104 0.09 7.17 -3.44
N ILE A 105 -0.78 6.71 -4.33
CA ILE A 105 -1.95 5.89 -4.00
C ILE A 105 -1.98 4.63 -4.86
N SER A 106 -2.60 3.57 -4.34
CA SER A 106 -2.97 2.37 -5.10
C SER A 106 -4.44 2.42 -5.51
N ASP A 107 -4.88 1.47 -6.32
CA ASP A 107 -6.27 1.35 -6.74
C ASP A 107 -7.19 1.03 -5.55
N ALA A 108 -6.70 0.26 -4.56
CA ALA A 108 -7.43 -0.03 -3.33
C ALA A 108 -6.47 -0.38 -2.18
N GLY A 109 -6.71 0.19 -1.00
CA GLY A 109 -5.95 -0.12 0.21
C GLY A 109 -4.62 0.62 0.32
N SER A 110 -3.63 -0.05 0.90
CA SER A 110 -2.31 0.51 1.21
C SER A 110 -1.35 0.30 0.06
N PRO A 111 -0.78 1.38 -0.52
CA PRO A 111 0.22 1.28 -1.58
C PRO A 111 1.42 0.41 -1.20
N LEU A 112 2.17 -0.10 -2.16
CA LEU A 112 3.34 -0.97 -2.06
C LEU A 112 3.04 -2.42 -1.62
N ILE A 113 1.86 -2.70 -1.12
CA ILE A 113 1.48 -4.07 -0.70
C ILE A 113 0.91 -4.80 -1.91
N SER A 114 1.76 -5.44 -2.68
CA SER A 114 1.48 -6.04 -4.00
C SER A 114 1.18 -5.00 -5.09
N ASP A 115 1.54 -3.75 -4.86
CA ASP A 115 1.37 -2.61 -5.75
C ASP A 115 2.73 -1.99 -6.09
N PRO A 116 2.88 -1.23 -7.19
CA PRO A 116 4.11 -0.55 -7.55
C PRO A 116 4.45 0.58 -6.56
N GLY A 117 5.73 1.03 -6.57
CA GLY A 117 6.18 2.17 -5.76
C GLY A 117 7.41 1.89 -4.90
N TYR A 118 7.89 0.64 -4.84
CA TYR A 118 9.07 0.29 -4.05
C TYR A 118 10.31 1.09 -4.44
N LYS A 119 10.61 1.21 -5.74
CA LYS A 119 11.78 1.96 -6.22
C LYS A 119 11.64 3.45 -5.94
N LEU A 120 10.41 3.99 -6.03
CA LEU A 120 10.12 5.39 -5.72
C LEU A 120 10.38 5.69 -4.24
N VAL A 121 9.87 4.84 -3.34
CA VAL A 121 10.11 4.97 -1.89
C VAL A 121 11.60 4.85 -1.59
N ARG A 122 12.28 3.86 -2.16
CA ARG A 122 13.72 3.69 -2.01
C ARG A 122 14.50 4.91 -2.52
N HIS A 123 14.10 5.49 -3.65
CA HIS A 123 14.72 6.72 -4.16
C HIS A 123 14.58 7.88 -3.17
N CYS A 124 13.40 8.07 -2.58
CA CYS A 124 13.19 9.12 -1.59
C CYS A 124 14.09 8.92 -0.36
N VAL A 125 14.17 7.70 0.16
CA VAL A 125 15.00 7.39 1.34
C VAL A 125 16.48 7.62 1.05
N LEU A 126 17.00 7.13 -0.08
CA LEU A 126 18.42 7.28 -0.44
C LEU A 126 18.84 8.73 -0.72
N ASN A 127 17.92 9.59 -1.11
CA ASN A 127 18.17 10.99 -1.40
C ASN A 127 17.72 11.95 -0.28
N ASN A 128 17.41 11.45 0.91
CA ASN A 128 16.92 12.22 2.06
C ASN A 128 15.71 13.12 1.72
N ILE A 129 14.86 12.68 0.79
CA ILE A 129 13.61 13.35 0.46
C ILE A 129 12.59 13.01 1.54
N PHE A 130 11.84 14.02 1.99
CA PHE A 130 10.78 13.80 2.98
C PHE A 130 9.77 12.77 2.48
N ILE A 131 9.51 11.77 3.32
CA ILE A 131 8.52 10.73 3.05
C ILE A 131 7.71 10.45 4.32
N THR A 132 6.41 10.25 4.16
CA THR A 132 5.51 9.87 5.26
C THR A 132 4.35 9.02 4.76
N ILE A 133 3.68 8.36 5.70
CA ILE A 133 2.49 7.56 5.42
C ILE A 133 1.23 8.21 6.00
N VAL A 134 0.13 8.07 5.27
CA VAL A 134 -1.23 8.32 5.72
C VAL A 134 -1.93 6.97 5.82
N PRO A 135 -1.94 6.32 6.98
CA PRO A 135 -2.51 4.99 7.15
C PRO A 135 -4.02 5.01 6.89
N GLY A 136 -4.54 3.87 6.48
CA GLY A 136 -5.96 3.70 6.21
C GLY A 136 -6.32 2.22 6.02
N ALA A 137 -7.33 1.96 5.21
CA ALA A 137 -7.85 0.62 4.97
C ALA A 137 -6.79 -0.34 4.42
N SER A 138 -6.84 -1.58 4.90
CA SER A 138 -5.99 -2.68 4.44
C SER A 138 -6.78 -3.98 4.46
N SER A 139 -6.91 -4.64 3.31
CA SER A 139 -7.60 -5.91 3.18
C SER A 139 -6.93 -7.04 3.97
N ILE A 140 -5.61 -6.99 4.12
CA ILE A 140 -4.84 -7.98 4.88
C ILE A 140 -5.24 -7.93 6.36
N THR A 141 -5.15 -6.75 6.98
CA THR A 141 -5.49 -6.60 8.40
C THR A 141 -6.99 -6.83 8.64
N SER A 142 -7.86 -6.38 7.74
CA SER A 142 -9.30 -6.61 7.85
C SER A 142 -9.65 -8.10 7.77
N ALA A 143 -9.03 -8.85 6.85
CA ALA A 143 -9.23 -10.29 6.74
C ALA A 143 -8.73 -11.04 7.99
N LEU A 144 -7.55 -10.68 8.50
CA LEU A 144 -7.01 -11.27 9.73
C LEU A 144 -7.94 -11.04 10.93
N GLN A 145 -8.45 -9.82 11.10
CA GLN A 145 -9.37 -9.48 12.20
C GLN A 145 -10.68 -10.26 12.15
N LEU A 146 -11.16 -10.62 10.96
CA LEU A 146 -12.40 -11.37 10.76
C LEU A 146 -12.22 -12.89 10.72
N SER A 147 -10.98 -13.38 10.64
CA SER A 147 -10.70 -14.78 10.35
C SER A 147 -10.99 -15.75 11.49
N SER A 148 -11.09 -15.27 12.73
CA SER A 148 -11.21 -16.09 13.98
C SER A 148 -10.12 -17.17 14.16
N ILE A 149 -8.98 -17.05 13.47
CA ILE A 149 -7.81 -17.91 13.61
C ILE A 149 -6.67 -17.16 14.33
N PRO A 150 -5.64 -17.84 14.89
CA PRO A 150 -4.52 -17.18 15.54
C PRO A 150 -3.78 -16.23 14.60
N ILE A 151 -3.62 -14.98 14.99
CA ILE A 151 -2.99 -13.92 14.18
C ILE A 151 -1.76 -13.30 14.83
N ASN A 152 -1.26 -13.89 15.92
CA ASN A 152 -0.06 -13.41 16.62
C ASN A 152 1.17 -13.50 15.73
N GLU A 153 1.20 -14.54 14.87
CA GLU A 153 2.20 -14.72 13.82
C GLU A 153 1.47 -15.05 12.52
N TYR A 154 1.81 -14.32 11.46
CA TYR A 154 1.26 -14.59 10.13
C TYR A 154 2.27 -14.25 9.04
N LYS A 155 2.11 -14.89 7.88
CA LYS A 155 2.90 -14.61 6.67
C LYS A 155 1.99 -14.09 5.57
N PHE A 156 2.34 -12.94 4.99
CA PHE A 156 1.72 -12.47 3.76
C PHE A 156 2.50 -13.01 2.56
N LEU A 157 1.83 -13.75 1.68
CA LEU A 157 2.42 -14.48 0.57
C LEU A 157 2.18 -13.83 -0.80
N GLY A 158 1.67 -12.58 -0.81
CA GLY A 158 1.34 -11.90 -2.06
C GLY A 158 0.16 -12.55 -2.79
N PHE A 159 0.24 -12.67 -4.12
CA PHE A 159 -0.79 -13.31 -4.93
C PHE A 159 -0.56 -14.82 -5.07
N ALA A 160 -1.64 -15.60 -4.91
CA ALA A 160 -1.65 -17.02 -5.23
C ALA A 160 -1.28 -17.26 -6.71
N PRO A 161 -0.60 -18.37 -7.02
CA PRO A 161 -0.21 -18.72 -8.38
C PRO A 161 -1.40 -18.86 -9.34
N LYS A 162 -1.13 -18.74 -10.65
CA LYS A 162 -2.17 -18.72 -11.67
C LYS A 162 -2.40 -20.06 -12.36
N THR A 163 -1.39 -20.95 -12.40
CA THR A 163 -1.48 -22.24 -13.10
C THR A 163 -1.90 -23.36 -12.16
N LYS A 164 -2.59 -24.38 -12.69
CA LYS A 164 -3.08 -25.51 -11.90
C LYS A 164 -1.95 -26.24 -11.15
N LYS A 165 -0.80 -26.43 -11.80
CA LYS A 165 0.39 -27.04 -11.19
C LYS A 165 0.92 -26.22 -10.02
N SER A 166 1.18 -24.93 -10.26
CA SER A 166 1.73 -24.05 -9.22
C SER A 166 0.75 -23.75 -8.08
N ILE A 167 -0.58 -23.84 -8.32
CA ILE A 167 -1.58 -23.86 -7.24
C ILE A 167 -1.41 -25.09 -6.37
N GLY A 168 -1.19 -26.27 -6.99
CA GLY A 168 -0.94 -27.51 -6.27
C GLY A 168 0.29 -27.41 -5.35
N ASP A 169 1.40 -26.91 -5.86
CA ASP A 169 2.65 -26.71 -5.11
C ASP A 169 2.44 -25.67 -3.97
N PHE A 170 1.66 -24.63 -4.23
CA PHE A 170 1.33 -23.61 -3.24
C PHE A 170 0.45 -24.16 -2.11
N ILE A 171 -0.54 -25.02 -2.42
CA ILE A 171 -1.36 -25.69 -1.41
C ILE A 171 -0.48 -26.59 -0.53
N ASP A 172 0.46 -27.32 -1.11
CA ASP A 172 1.39 -28.15 -0.35
C ASP A 172 2.29 -27.31 0.59
N LEU A 173 2.73 -26.12 0.14
CA LEU A 173 3.43 -25.17 0.99
C LEU A 173 2.54 -24.69 2.16
N LEU A 174 1.27 -24.38 1.90
CA LEU A 174 0.32 -23.94 2.94
C LEU A 174 0.10 -25.01 4.01
N LYS A 175 0.03 -26.30 3.63
CA LYS A 175 -0.13 -27.42 4.59
C LYS A 175 1.02 -27.55 5.59
N HIS A 176 2.22 -27.10 5.22
CA HIS A 176 3.41 -27.13 6.05
C HIS A 176 3.66 -25.82 6.80
N SER A 177 2.73 -24.85 6.68
CA SER A 177 2.85 -23.57 7.38
C SER A 177 2.62 -23.75 8.87
N THR A 178 3.53 -23.21 9.67
CA THR A 178 3.44 -23.18 11.14
C THR A 178 2.69 -21.98 11.69
N CYS A 179 2.32 -21.04 10.83
CA CYS A 179 1.58 -19.83 11.21
C CYS A 179 0.49 -19.50 10.17
N THR A 180 -0.38 -18.57 10.52
CA THR A 180 -1.44 -18.10 9.63
C THR A 180 -0.87 -17.54 8.32
N SER A 181 -1.37 -18.03 7.19
CA SER A 181 -0.98 -17.56 5.87
C SER A 181 -2.05 -16.68 5.26
N VAL A 182 -1.68 -15.48 4.80
CA VAL A 182 -2.57 -14.52 4.13
C VAL A 182 -2.05 -14.30 2.71
N PHE A 183 -2.93 -14.34 1.74
CA PHE A 183 -2.57 -14.12 0.34
C PHE A 183 -3.75 -13.58 -0.46
N PHE A 184 -3.46 -12.93 -1.57
CA PHE A 184 -4.48 -12.51 -2.52
C PHE A 184 -4.76 -13.61 -3.54
N ILE A 185 -6.00 -13.69 -3.95
CA ILE A 185 -6.42 -14.57 -5.04
C ILE A 185 -7.32 -13.82 -6.01
N SER A 186 -7.09 -14.02 -7.32
CA SER A 186 -7.96 -13.47 -8.35
C SER A 186 -9.35 -14.10 -8.26
N THR A 187 -10.40 -13.28 -8.36
CA THR A 187 -11.80 -13.74 -8.37
C THR A 187 -12.08 -14.83 -9.39
N HIS A 188 -11.41 -14.81 -10.56
CA HIS A 188 -11.55 -15.83 -11.61
C HIS A 188 -10.91 -17.18 -11.25
N LYS A 189 -10.10 -17.25 -10.19
CA LYS A 189 -9.36 -18.46 -9.77
C LYS A 189 -9.83 -19.02 -8.43
N ILE A 190 -10.66 -18.30 -7.71
CA ILE A 190 -11.06 -18.69 -6.35
C ILE A 190 -11.75 -20.06 -6.31
N LEU A 191 -12.68 -20.32 -7.25
CA LEU A 191 -13.38 -21.61 -7.31
C LEU A 191 -12.43 -22.78 -7.55
N LEU A 192 -11.57 -22.66 -8.56
CA LEU A 192 -10.54 -23.66 -8.85
C LEU A 192 -9.63 -23.92 -7.64
N PHE A 193 -9.23 -22.86 -6.95
CA PHE A 193 -8.38 -22.96 -5.77
C PHE A 193 -9.07 -23.70 -4.63
N LEU A 194 -10.34 -23.38 -4.34
CA LEU A 194 -11.14 -24.04 -3.31
C LEU A 194 -11.41 -25.52 -3.63
N GLU A 195 -11.71 -25.85 -4.88
CA GLU A 195 -11.86 -27.24 -5.34
C GLU A 195 -10.56 -28.03 -5.13
N MET A 196 -9.42 -27.45 -5.46
CA MET A 196 -8.11 -28.09 -5.29
C MET A 196 -7.73 -28.27 -3.82
N ILE A 197 -8.10 -27.35 -2.93
CA ILE A 197 -7.90 -27.51 -1.48
C ILE A 197 -8.77 -28.64 -0.96
N ALA A 198 -10.05 -28.73 -1.37
CA ALA A 198 -10.98 -29.74 -0.89
C ALA A 198 -10.60 -31.17 -1.33
N THR A 199 -9.84 -31.30 -2.40
CA THR A 199 -9.42 -32.62 -2.97
C THR A 199 -8.04 -33.06 -2.55
N LYS A 200 -7.25 -32.25 -1.89
CA LYS A 200 -5.91 -32.53 -1.37
C LYS A 200 -5.90 -32.68 0.16
#